data_75b6e9bfbb2edae1fe3b1aad504e924c
#
_entry.id   75b6e9bfbb2edae1fe3b1aad504e924c
#
_cell.length_a   1.000
_cell.length_b   1.000
_cell.length_c   1.000
_cell.angle_alpha   90.00
_cell.angle_beta   90.00
_cell.angle_gamma   90.00
#
_symmetry.space_group_name_H-M   'P 1'
#
loop_
_entity.id
_entity.type
_entity.pdbx_description
1 polymer ?
#
loop_
_entity_poly.entity_id
_entity_poly.type
_entity_poly.pdbx_seq_one_letter_code
_entity_poly.pdbx_strand_id
1 'polypeptide(L)' 'MKETLETIIKSLVEFPDQVSITEAMAEKSVIYEVKVADTDMGKVIGREGKIAAAIRTVMKALAAKEQKKVSVEFIG' A
#
# COMPACT_ATOMS: atom_id res chain seq x y z
N MET A 1 9.63 -5.43 -1.63
CA MET A 1 8.31 -4.80 -1.95
C MET A 1 7.65 -4.10 -0.77
N LYS A 2 7.60 -4.74 0.37
CA LYS A 2 6.95 -4.15 1.55
C LYS A 2 7.59 -2.83 1.96
N GLU A 3 8.90 -2.76 1.92
CA GLU A 3 9.64 -1.56 2.32
C GLU A 3 9.33 -0.37 1.42
N THR A 4 9.18 -0.62 0.12
CA THR A 4 8.80 0.44 -0.82
C THR A 4 7.40 0.96 -0.48
N LEU A 5 6.47 0.05 -0.22
CA LEU A 5 5.11 0.44 0.15
C LEU A 5 5.11 1.24 1.45
N GLU A 6 5.85 0.79 2.47
CA GLU A 6 5.99 1.53 3.73
C GLU A 6 6.51 2.95 3.50
N THR A 7 7.56 3.08 2.71
CA THR A 7 8.15 4.38 2.42
C THR A 7 7.13 5.32 1.77
N ILE A 8 6.40 4.81 0.79
CA ILE A 8 5.37 5.60 0.12
C ILE A 8 4.30 6.05 1.10
N ILE A 9 3.76 5.12 1.87
CA ILE A 9 2.66 5.41 2.80
C ILE A 9 3.12 6.40 3.87
N LYS A 10 4.28 6.16 4.48
CA LYS A 10 4.79 7.03 5.54
C LYS A 10 5.11 8.43 5.05
N SER A 11 5.43 8.57 3.76
CA SER A 11 5.69 9.88 3.16
C SER A 11 4.42 10.69 2.94
N LEU A 12 3.27 10.04 2.89
CA LEU A 12 1.99 10.70 2.61
C LEU A 12 1.22 11.09 3.87
N VAL A 13 1.46 10.39 4.98
CA VAL A 13 0.62 10.54 6.18
C VAL A 13 1.22 11.52 7.17
N GLU A 14 0.35 12.06 8.03
CA GLU A 14 0.75 12.92 9.12
C GLU A 14 1.24 12.13 10.33
N PHE A 15 0.69 10.91 10.51
CA PHE A 15 1.02 10.07 11.67
C PHE A 15 1.68 8.76 11.23
N PRO A 16 2.98 8.82 10.83
CA PRO A 16 3.66 7.61 10.36
C PRO A 16 3.78 6.52 11.42
N ASP A 17 3.74 6.88 12.69
CA ASP A 17 3.78 5.91 13.79
C ASP A 17 2.54 5.01 13.82
N GLN A 18 1.46 5.44 13.19
CA GLN A 18 0.23 4.67 13.15
C GLN A 18 0.07 3.84 11.86
N VAL A 19 1.08 3.84 11.03
CA VAL A 19 1.07 3.03 9.82
C VAL A 19 1.38 1.59 10.18
N SER A 20 0.52 0.68 9.75
CA SER A 20 0.73 -0.75 9.93
C SER A 20 0.46 -1.44 8.59
N ILE A 21 1.43 -2.20 8.12
CA ILE A 21 1.31 -2.93 6.87
C ILE A 21 1.50 -4.41 7.14
N THR A 22 0.48 -5.19 6.82
CA THR A 22 0.51 -6.63 6.95
C THR A 22 0.72 -7.24 5.57
N GLU A 23 1.62 -8.21 5.50
CA GLU A 23 1.94 -8.88 4.26
C GLU A 23 1.55 -10.35 4.35
N ALA A 24 0.76 -10.82 3.40
CA ALA A 24 0.44 -12.23 3.27
C ALA A 24 0.99 -12.70 1.93
N MET A 25 1.97 -13.60 1.97
CA MET A 25 2.61 -14.12 0.78
C MET A 25 2.17 -15.53 0.45
N ALA A 26 1.91 -15.76 -0.83
CA ALA A 26 1.74 -17.08 -1.40
C ALA A 26 2.78 -17.24 -2.51
N GLU A 27 2.82 -18.40 -3.14
CA GLU A 27 3.84 -18.68 -4.16
C GLU A 27 3.85 -17.66 -5.30
N LYS A 28 2.67 -17.29 -5.79
CA LYS A 28 2.54 -16.40 -6.95
C LYS A 28 1.76 -15.13 -6.67
N SER A 29 1.48 -14.85 -5.40
CA SER A 29 0.70 -13.67 -5.04
C SER A 29 1.14 -13.11 -3.71
N VAL A 30 0.86 -11.83 -3.51
CA VAL A 30 1.10 -11.16 -2.23
C VAL A 30 -0.03 -10.18 -1.99
N ILE A 31 -0.50 -10.12 -0.76
CA ILE A 31 -1.56 -9.21 -0.35
C ILE A 31 -0.98 -8.32 0.75
N TYR A 32 -1.09 -7.02 0.55
CA TYR A 32 -0.72 -6.04 1.56
C TYR A 32 -1.98 -5.39 2.11
N GLU A 33 -2.11 -5.37 3.43
CA GLU A 33 -3.17 -4.65 4.10
C GLU A 33 -2.55 -3.45 4.78
N VAL A 34 -2.98 -2.27 4.38
CA VAL A 34 -2.42 -1.00 4.86
C VAL A 34 -3.41 -0.36 5.82
N LYS A 35 -2.95 -0.10 7.03
CA LYS A 35 -3.74 0.60 8.04
C LYS A 35 -3.01 1.88 8.42
N VAL A 36 -3.74 2.98 8.46
CA VAL A 36 -3.20 4.29 8.83
C VAL A 36 -4.15 4.93 9.84
N ALA A 37 -3.73 6.06 10.42
CA ALA A 37 -4.63 6.82 11.28
C ALA A 37 -5.89 7.20 10.50
N ASP A 38 -7.05 7.22 11.16
CA ASP A 38 -8.31 7.54 10.51
C ASP A 38 -8.27 8.87 9.76
N THR A 39 -7.59 9.86 10.34
CA THR A 39 -7.44 11.17 9.71
C THR A 39 -6.53 11.17 8.51
N ASP A 40 -5.72 10.13 8.34
CA ASP A 40 -4.79 10.01 7.21
C ASP A 40 -5.35 9.20 6.05
N MET A 41 -6.47 8.52 6.24
CA MET A 41 -7.01 7.65 5.19
C MET A 41 -7.22 8.39 3.87
N GLY A 42 -7.78 9.60 3.93
CA GLY A 42 -7.99 10.41 2.73
C GLY A 42 -6.71 10.74 1.98
N LYS A 43 -5.58 10.81 2.70
CA LYS A 43 -4.29 11.13 2.10
C LYS A 43 -3.70 9.98 1.30
N VAL A 44 -4.03 8.74 1.67
CA VAL A 44 -3.53 7.57 0.94
C VAL A 44 -4.51 7.09 -0.13
N ILE A 45 -5.79 7.45 -0.01
CA ILE A 45 -6.78 7.15 -1.04
C ILE A 45 -6.76 8.22 -2.14
N GLY A 46 -6.77 9.49 -1.72
CA GLY A 46 -6.78 10.63 -2.62
C GLY A 46 -8.14 10.88 -3.25
N ARG A 47 -8.22 11.97 -4.00
CA ARG A 47 -9.46 12.35 -4.66
C ARG A 47 -9.82 11.28 -5.70
N GLU A 48 -11.04 10.77 -5.62
CA GLU A 48 -11.53 9.74 -6.53
C GLU A 48 -10.65 8.48 -6.54
N GLY A 49 -9.92 8.25 -5.46
CA GLY A 49 -9.06 7.07 -5.34
C GLY A 49 -7.78 7.12 -6.16
N LYS A 50 -7.39 8.30 -6.65
CA LYS A 50 -6.24 8.41 -7.56
C LYS A 50 -4.90 8.07 -6.92
N ILE A 51 -4.72 8.42 -5.65
CA ILE A 51 -3.47 8.10 -4.96
C ILE A 51 -3.37 6.60 -4.73
N ALA A 52 -4.46 5.98 -4.26
CA ALA A 52 -4.49 4.54 -4.08
C ALA A 52 -4.23 3.81 -5.39
N ALA A 53 -4.82 4.28 -6.49
CA ALA A 53 -4.60 3.69 -7.80
C ALA A 53 -3.13 3.79 -8.23
N ALA A 54 -2.50 4.94 -7.98
CA ALA A 54 -1.08 5.13 -8.30
C ALA A 54 -0.20 4.19 -7.47
N ILE A 55 -0.49 4.04 -6.18
CA ILE A 55 0.24 3.13 -5.31
C ILE A 55 0.12 1.70 -5.82
N ARG A 56 -1.10 1.29 -6.18
CA ARG A 56 -1.32 -0.05 -6.73
C ARG A 56 -0.55 -0.27 -8.03
N THR A 57 -0.46 0.73 -8.88
CA THR A 57 0.29 0.64 -10.13
C THR A 57 1.78 0.41 -9.87
N VAL A 58 2.35 1.17 -8.93
CA VAL A 58 3.76 0.99 -8.56
C VAL A 58 4.01 -0.41 -8.01
N MET A 59 3.12 -0.88 -7.11
CA MET A 59 3.30 -2.19 -6.51
C MET A 59 3.13 -3.32 -7.53
N LYS A 60 2.22 -3.15 -8.50
CA LYS A 60 2.06 -4.13 -9.59
C LYS A 60 3.33 -4.23 -10.43
N ALA A 61 3.97 -3.11 -10.71
CA ALA A 61 5.21 -3.11 -11.48
C ALA A 61 6.32 -3.85 -10.73
N LEU A 62 6.43 -3.63 -9.43
CA LEU A 62 7.42 -4.32 -8.61
C LEU A 62 7.14 -5.83 -8.52
N ALA A 63 5.87 -6.19 -8.32
CA ALA A 63 5.49 -7.59 -8.23
C ALA A 63 5.71 -8.34 -9.55
N ALA A 64 5.47 -7.66 -10.68
CA ALA A 64 5.69 -8.26 -11.99
C ALA A 64 7.15 -8.67 -12.20
N LYS A 65 8.09 -7.90 -11.66
CA LYS A 65 9.51 -8.26 -11.73
C LYS A 65 9.82 -9.57 -11.01
N GLU A 66 9.02 -9.91 -10.02
CA GLU A 66 9.15 -11.15 -9.26
C GLU A 66 8.16 -12.21 -9.71
N GLN A 67 7.47 -11.95 -10.82
CA GLN A 67 6.45 -12.86 -11.38
C GLN A 67 5.34 -13.17 -10.39
N LYS A 68 4.93 -12.16 -9.63
CA LYS A 68 3.85 -12.27 -8.65
C LYS A 68 2.72 -11.30 -8.95
N LYS A 69 1.53 -11.64 -8.48
CA LYS A 69 0.40 -10.73 -8.49
C LYS A 69 0.32 -10.07 -7.11
N VAL A 70 -0.02 -8.80 -7.08
CA VAL A 70 -0.11 -8.07 -5.83
C VAL A 70 -1.48 -7.44 -5.66
N SER A 71 -1.97 -7.44 -4.43
CA SER A 71 -3.15 -6.69 -4.03
C SER A 71 -2.76 -5.77 -2.89
N VAL A 72 -3.22 -4.53 -2.92
CA VAL A 72 -3.02 -3.57 -1.85
C VAL A 72 -4.38 -3.12 -1.38
N GLU A 73 -4.68 -3.41 -0.11
CA GLU A 73 -5.97 -3.07 0.48
C GLU A 73 -5.75 -2.03 1.58
N PHE A 74 -6.58 -1.00 1.57
CA PHE A 74 -6.55 0.04 2.59
C PHE A 74 -7.70 -0.23 3.56
N ILE A 75 -7.35 -0.42 4.82
CA ILE A 75 -8.29 -0.78 5.87
C ILE A 75 -8.53 0.43 6.76
N GLY A 76 -9.78 0.85 6.82
CA GLY A 76 -10.11 2.03 7.60
C GLY A 76 -11.22 1.84 8.56
#